data_71205c50f1ba34f2bb1dddbf9b9ddd05
#
_entry.id   71205c50f1ba34f2bb1dddbf9b9ddd05
#
_cell.length_a   1.000
_cell.length_b   1.000
_cell.length_c   1.000
_cell.angle_alpha   90.00
_cell.angle_beta   90.00
_cell.angle_gamma   90.00
#
_symmetry.space_group_name_H-M   'P 1'
#
loop_
_entity.id
_entity.type
_entity.pdbx_description
1 polymer ?
#
loop_
_entity_poly.entity_id
_entity_poly.type
_entity_poly.pdbx_seq_one_letter_code
_entity_poly.pdbx_strand_id
1 'polypeptide(L)'
;IKKISKLRWHHSAPVRIGCRMGRPEKSAPRIMNPMAHTLFPIELNGGNQRLLTNAADKQDIRVQLGLRTCTSCGKKSPMLSCHHRKVNEYGETIAGEKCGGRTEFNKELEANRRRRGEITTVPIAAMIEDALINLDLERLPNNVKCMKKIASKNQTPEALEKGILRAKYDIPVFRDGTVRFDMSDVPVTHFKPKEIEVSWKRLVNLGYTHDYLGNELLSDDQMLELYPQDFIVAKNASDYFVRTAQFIDELLTRYYGLEAYYNVSAPNDLVGHLICALAPHTSGGVLSRIIGWADCSGGCLLYTSDAADDGL
;
A
#
# COMPACT_ATOMS: atom_id res chain seq x y z
N ILE A 1 11.98 4.56 -25.33
CA ILE A 1 12.98 4.73 -24.25
C ILE A 1 13.99 3.57 -24.27
N LYS A 2 13.57 2.29 -24.29
CA LYS A 2 14.48 1.11 -24.38
C LYS A 2 15.46 1.17 -25.57
N LYS A 3 15.07 1.76 -26.68
CA LYS A 3 15.93 1.92 -27.88
C LYS A 3 16.94 3.06 -27.76
N ILE A 4 16.68 4.04 -26.85
CA ILE A 4 17.51 5.26 -26.72
C ILE A 4 18.47 5.13 -25.54
N SER A 5 17.98 4.56 -24.43
CA SER A 5 18.75 4.43 -23.23
C SER A 5 19.31 3.04 -23.09
N LYS A 6 20.29 2.51 -23.32
CA LYS A 6 20.78 1.13 -23.10
C LYS A 6 20.40 0.51 -21.73
N LEU A 7 19.50 1.16 -20.98
CA LEU A 7 19.03 0.75 -19.67
C LEU A 7 18.03 -0.41 -19.78
N ARG A 8 18.16 -1.38 -18.90
CA ARG A 8 17.19 -2.46 -18.75
C ARG A 8 16.04 -1.97 -17.85
N TRP A 9 14.87 -1.85 -18.41
CA TRP A 9 13.64 -1.49 -17.68
C TRP A 9 12.89 -2.76 -17.33
N HIS A 10 12.60 -2.94 -16.07
CA HIS A 10 11.75 -4.01 -15.56
C HIS A 10 10.48 -3.40 -14.98
N HIS A 11 9.34 -4.05 -15.21
CA HIS A 11 8.16 -3.78 -14.41
C HIS A 11 8.44 -4.27 -13.00
N SER A 12 8.29 -3.38 -12.05
CA SER A 12 8.47 -3.66 -10.63
C SER A 12 7.18 -3.36 -9.92
N ALA A 13 6.68 -4.30 -9.13
CA ALA A 13 5.61 -4.03 -8.19
C ALA A 13 6.12 -3.14 -7.06
N PRO A 14 5.26 -2.36 -6.38
CA PRO A 14 5.65 -1.60 -5.21
C PRO A 14 6.10 -2.54 -4.09
N VAL A 15 7.36 -2.45 -3.72
CA VAL A 15 8.00 -3.31 -2.71
C VAL A 15 8.49 -2.55 -1.49
N ARG A 16 8.13 -1.28 -1.38
CA ARG A 16 8.52 -0.44 -0.24
C ARG A 16 7.31 0.11 0.48
N ILE A 17 7.34 0.03 1.81
CA ILE A 17 6.41 0.78 2.65
C ILE A 17 6.71 2.25 2.45
N GLY A 18 5.68 3.04 2.17
CA GLY A 18 5.79 4.49 2.13
C GLY A 18 5.18 5.09 3.38
N CYS A 19 5.87 6.04 3.99
CA CYS A 19 5.36 6.81 5.11
C CYS A 19 5.60 8.30 4.89
N ARG A 20 4.73 9.12 5.44
CA ARG A 20 4.92 10.56 5.48
C ARG A 20 5.42 10.94 6.86
N MET A 21 6.55 11.64 6.88
CA MET A 21 7.06 12.22 8.11
C MET A 21 6.16 13.39 8.51
N GLY A 22 5.79 13.44 9.77
CA GLY A 22 4.94 14.48 10.36
C GLY A 22 5.59 15.10 11.59
N ARG A 23 4.83 15.93 12.31
CA ARG A 23 5.27 16.44 13.61
C ARG A 23 5.23 15.33 14.66
N PRO A 24 6.07 15.39 15.71
CA PRO A 24 6.18 14.36 16.75
C PRO A 24 4.84 13.95 17.39
N GLU A 25 3.88 14.86 17.47
CA GLU A 25 2.59 14.63 18.14
C GLU A 25 1.60 13.79 17.29
N LYS A 26 1.94 13.47 16.05
CA LYS A 26 1.01 12.82 15.12
C LYS A 26 1.59 11.55 14.52
N SER A 27 1.51 10.48 15.28
CA SER A 27 1.76 9.15 14.74
C SER A 27 0.44 8.38 14.66
N ALA A 28 -0.20 8.39 13.49
CA ALA A 28 -1.48 7.73 13.28
C ALA A 28 -1.73 7.43 11.80
N PRO A 29 -2.51 6.38 11.51
CA PRO A 29 -3.02 6.16 10.16
C PRO A 29 -3.81 7.38 9.68
N ARG A 30 -3.48 7.87 8.50
CA ARG A 30 -4.25 8.93 7.87
C ARG A 30 -5.36 8.32 7.05
N ILE A 31 -6.59 8.53 7.50
CA ILE A 31 -7.77 7.90 6.92
C ILE A 31 -8.59 8.94 6.16
N MET A 32 -9.03 8.56 4.96
CA MET A 32 -9.97 9.36 4.18
C MET A 32 -11.36 9.29 4.81
N ASN A 33 -12.09 10.39 4.80
CA ASN A 33 -13.49 10.40 5.23
C ASN A 33 -14.41 10.55 4.00
N PRO A 34 -15.25 9.55 3.73
CA PRO A 34 -15.39 8.27 4.41
C PRO A 34 -14.29 7.25 4.00
N MET A 35 -13.91 6.39 4.93
CA MET A 35 -12.87 5.37 4.74
C MET A 35 -13.21 4.42 3.58
N ALA A 36 -12.20 4.02 2.82
CA ALA A 36 -12.32 3.00 1.78
C ALA A 36 -11.12 2.04 1.78
N HIS A 37 -11.35 0.80 1.40
CA HIS A 37 -10.32 -0.22 1.18
C HIS A 37 -10.05 -0.44 -0.32
N THR A 38 -11.08 -0.32 -1.15
CA THR A 38 -10.96 -0.51 -2.60
C THR A 38 -11.39 0.73 -3.38
N LEU A 39 -10.65 1.02 -4.43
CA LEU A 39 -10.96 2.09 -5.39
C LEU A 39 -11.85 1.56 -6.53
N PHE A 40 -12.74 0.64 -6.21
CA PHE A 40 -13.80 0.19 -7.11
C PHE A 40 -15.11 0.91 -6.76
N PRO A 41 -15.76 1.61 -7.72
CA PRO A 41 -17.00 2.32 -7.47
C PRO A 41 -18.17 1.34 -7.52
N ILE A 42 -19.05 1.41 -6.54
CA ILE A 42 -20.27 0.60 -6.47
C ILE A 42 -21.55 1.44 -6.43
N GLU A 43 -21.44 2.76 -6.58
CA GLU A 43 -22.54 3.73 -6.47
C GLU A 43 -23.32 3.55 -5.14
N LEU A 44 -24.62 3.38 -5.22
CA LEU A 44 -25.50 3.14 -4.07
C LEU A 44 -25.72 1.64 -3.77
N ASN A 45 -25.10 0.73 -4.54
CA ASN A 45 -25.35 -0.69 -4.41
C ASN A 45 -24.84 -1.30 -3.11
N GLY A 46 -23.84 -0.68 -2.47
CA GLY A 46 -23.28 -1.12 -1.18
C GLY A 46 -23.99 -0.56 0.06
N GLY A 47 -25.11 0.13 -0.10
CA GLY A 47 -25.79 0.83 0.98
C GLY A 47 -25.00 2.02 1.54
N ASN A 48 -25.41 2.53 2.70
CA ASN A 48 -24.78 3.69 3.35
C ASN A 48 -23.32 3.42 3.75
N GLN A 49 -23.01 2.19 4.12
CA GLN A 49 -21.65 1.75 4.51
C GLN A 49 -20.77 1.41 3.31
N ARG A 50 -21.33 1.36 2.10
CA ARG A 50 -20.61 1.06 0.84
C ARG A 50 -19.89 -0.29 0.88
N LEU A 51 -20.56 -1.30 1.43
CA LEU A 51 -20.03 -2.65 1.59
C LEU A 51 -20.01 -3.40 0.27
N LEU A 52 -18.91 -4.06 -0.03
CA LEU A 52 -18.77 -4.90 -1.22
C LEU A 52 -19.70 -6.12 -1.16
N THR A 53 -19.95 -6.67 0.05
CA THR A 53 -20.89 -7.77 0.29
C THR A 53 -22.30 -7.42 -0.18
N ASN A 54 -22.82 -6.25 0.21
CA ASN A 54 -24.16 -5.80 -0.20
C ASN A 54 -24.27 -5.56 -1.72
N ALA A 55 -23.16 -5.23 -2.37
CA ALA A 55 -23.12 -5.11 -3.83
C ALA A 55 -23.13 -6.49 -4.49
N ALA A 56 -22.47 -7.49 -3.89
CA ALA A 56 -22.42 -8.86 -4.38
C ALA A 56 -23.81 -9.51 -4.41
N ASP A 57 -24.66 -9.24 -3.41
CA ASP A 57 -26.03 -9.77 -3.32
C ASP A 57 -26.89 -9.41 -4.54
N LYS A 58 -26.54 -8.34 -5.25
CA LYS A 58 -27.25 -7.88 -6.46
C LYS A 58 -26.80 -8.57 -7.74
N GLN A 59 -25.84 -9.45 -7.70
CA GLN A 59 -25.21 -10.11 -8.84
C GLN A 59 -24.54 -9.13 -9.80
N ASP A 60 -25.32 -8.28 -10.46
CA ASP A 60 -24.89 -7.24 -11.38
C ASP A 60 -25.18 -5.85 -10.82
N ILE A 61 -24.25 -4.94 -11.01
CA ILE A 61 -24.41 -3.54 -10.60
C ILE A 61 -24.21 -2.59 -11.79
N ARG A 62 -24.95 -1.49 -11.79
CA ARG A 62 -24.76 -0.41 -12.77
C ARG A 62 -23.90 0.68 -12.15
N VAL A 63 -22.78 0.96 -12.80
CA VAL A 63 -21.78 1.94 -12.33
C VAL A 63 -21.27 2.79 -13.49
N GLN A 64 -20.86 4.02 -13.19
CA GLN A 64 -20.31 4.93 -14.17
C GLN A 64 -18.79 4.72 -14.27
N LEU A 65 -18.32 4.12 -15.38
CA LEU A 65 -16.91 3.79 -15.62
C LEU A 65 -16.46 4.19 -17.02
N GLY A 66 -15.17 4.38 -17.20
CA GLY A 66 -14.58 4.54 -18.52
C GLY A 66 -14.52 3.18 -19.22
N LEU A 67 -15.09 3.10 -20.44
CA LEU A 67 -15.04 1.87 -21.23
C LEU A 67 -13.76 1.78 -22.04
N ARG A 68 -13.17 0.63 -21.99
CA ARG A 68 -11.96 0.25 -22.73
C ARG A 68 -12.27 -1.02 -23.54
N THR A 69 -11.49 -1.27 -24.56
CA THR A 69 -11.59 -2.49 -25.38
C THR A 69 -10.36 -3.35 -25.15
N CYS A 70 -10.58 -4.62 -24.90
CA CYS A 70 -9.48 -5.57 -24.76
C CYS A 70 -8.83 -5.85 -26.09
N THR A 71 -7.50 -5.77 -26.17
CA THR A 71 -6.73 -6.05 -27.38
C THR A 71 -6.67 -7.51 -27.74
N SER A 72 -6.92 -8.42 -26.77
CA SER A 72 -6.86 -9.86 -26.96
C SER A 72 -8.21 -10.48 -27.34
N CYS A 73 -9.28 -10.17 -26.59
CA CYS A 73 -10.60 -10.79 -26.84
C CYS A 73 -11.63 -9.83 -27.47
N GLY A 74 -11.29 -8.57 -27.70
CA GLY A 74 -12.17 -7.55 -28.30
C GLY A 74 -13.34 -7.08 -27.44
N LYS A 75 -13.56 -7.67 -26.25
CA LYS A 75 -14.69 -7.32 -25.37
C LYS A 75 -14.45 -5.99 -24.65
N LYS A 76 -15.51 -5.29 -24.34
CA LYS A 76 -15.46 -4.02 -23.55
C LYS A 76 -15.19 -4.35 -22.09
N SER A 77 -14.23 -3.66 -21.46
CA SER A 77 -13.87 -3.81 -20.07
C SER A 77 -13.59 -2.46 -19.45
N PRO A 78 -14.05 -2.16 -18.22
CA PRO A 78 -13.68 -0.94 -17.52
C PRO A 78 -12.30 -1.00 -16.86
N MET A 79 -11.68 -2.19 -16.80
CA MET A 79 -10.42 -2.45 -16.12
C MET A 79 -9.21 -2.24 -17.01
N LEU A 80 -8.03 -2.00 -16.41
CA LEU A 80 -6.75 -1.90 -17.14
C LEU A 80 -6.34 -3.22 -17.78
N SER A 81 -6.64 -4.35 -17.13
CA SER A 81 -6.57 -5.68 -17.70
C SER A 81 -7.98 -6.26 -17.84
N CYS A 82 -8.18 -7.08 -18.86
CA CYS A 82 -9.50 -7.63 -19.16
C CYS A 82 -9.98 -8.58 -18.06
N HIS A 83 -11.14 -8.30 -17.49
CA HIS A 83 -11.76 -9.07 -16.42
C HIS A 83 -12.65 -10.22 -16.93
N HIS A 84 -12.89 -10.32 -18.23
CA HIS A 84 -13.75 -11.37 -18.76
C HIS A 84 -13.10 -12.73 -18.54
N ARG A 85 -13.92 -13.70 -18.10
CA ARG A 85 -13.49 -15.09 -17.94
C ARG A 85 -13.12 -15.70 -19.29
N LYS A 86 -12.13 -16.56 -19.29
CA LYS A 86 -11.83 -17.42 -20.44
C LYS A 86 -12.98 -18.40 -20.67
N VAL A 87 -13.07 -18.88 -21.89
CA VAL A 87 -14.08 -19.84 -22.30
C VAL A 87 -13.35 -21.13 -22.68
N ASN A 88 -13.84 -22.27 -22.20
CA ASN A 88 -13.31 -23.59 -22.58
C ASN A 88 -13.74 -23.97 -24.01
N GLU A 89 -13.29 -25.13 -24.48
CA GLU A 89 -13.63 -25.65 -25.80
C GLU A 89 -15.12 -25.90 -25.99
N TYR A 90 -15.88 -26.04 -24.88
CA TYR A 90 -17.33 -26.26 -24.90
C TYR A 90 -18.16 -24.98 -24.79
N GLY A 91 -17.51 -23.81 -24.73
CA GLY A 91 -18.16 -22.51 -24.65
C GLY A 91 -18.53 -22.08 -23.22
N GLU A 92 -18.09 -22.80 -22.18
CA GLU A 92 -18.37 -22.49 -20.79
C GLU A 92 -17.28 -21.56 -20.20
N THR A 93 -17.68 -20.65 -19.33
CA THR A 93 -16.73 -19.73 -18.66
C THR A 93 -16.04 -20.41 -17.48
N ILE A 94 -14.73 -20.25 -17.38
CA ILE A 94 -13.90 -20.82 -16.30
C ILE A 94 -13.75 -19.80 -15.19
N ALA A 95 -14.23 -20.12 -13.98
CA ALA A 95 -14.07 -19.29 -12.80
C ALA A 95 -12.58 -19.16 -12.40
N GLY A 96 -12.14 -17.96 -12.00
CA GLY A 96 -10.75 -17.67 -11.66
C GLY A 96 -9.83 -17.41 -12.88
N GLU A 97 -10.16 -17.92 -14.07
CA GLU A 97 -9.36 -17.70 -15.27
C GLU A 97 -9.85 -16.49 -16.07
N LYS A 98 -9.10 -15.39 -15.97
CA LYS A 98 -9.39 -14.17 -16.73
C LYS A 98 -8.61 -14.13 -18.05
N CYS A 99 -9.18 -13.44 -19.03
CA CYS A 99 -8.48 -13.13 -20.29
C CYS A 99 -7.16 -12.38 -20.01
N GLY A 100 -7.16 -11.45 -19.04
CA GLY A 100 -5.96 -10.72 -18.60
C GLY A 100 -5.33 -9.79 -19.66
N GLY A 101 -5.87 -9.79 -20.88
CA GLY A 101 -5.37 -8.98 -21.99
C GLY A 101 -5.37 -7.48 -21.65
N ARG A 102 -4.41 -6.74 -22.20
CA ARG A 102 -4.35 -5.28 -22.06
C ARG A 102 -5.60 -4.65 -22.67
N THR A 103 -6.10 -3.59 -22.02
CA THR A 103 -7.23 -2.83 -22.52
C THR A 103 -6.80 -1.43 -22.93
N GLU A 104 -7.43 -0.91 -23.98
CA GLU A 104 -7.19 0.45 -24.49
C GLU A 104 -8.49 1.25 -24.52
N PHE A 105 -8.40 2.56 -24.31
CA PHE A 105 -9.58 3.42 -24.43
C PHE A 105 -10.09 3.42 -25.86
N ASN A 106 -11.41 3.43 -25.99
CA ASN A 106 -12.02 3.61 -27.30
C ASN A 106 -11.73 5.06 -27.78
N LYS A 107 -11.06 5.19 -28.94
CA LYS A 107 -10.67 6.48 -29.52
C LYS A 107 -11.86 7.38 -29.84
N GLU A 108 -13.02 6.82 -30.16
CA GLU A 108 -14.25 7.56 -30.39
C GLU A 108 -14.78 8.23 -29.10
N LEU A 109 -14.54 7.64 -27.94
CA LEU A 109 -14.91 8.22 -26.64
C LEU A 109 -13.93 9.31 -26.19
N GLU A 110 -12.68 9.30 -26.63
CA GLU A 110 -11.72 10.37 -26.38
C GLU A 110 -12.12 11.70 -27.05
N ALA A 111 -12.74 11.63 -28.22
CA ALA A 111 -13.22 12.81 -28.92
C ALA A 111 -14.35 13.55 -28.16
N ASN A 112 -15.10 12.82 -27.32
CA ASN A 112 -16.16 13.35 -26.46
C ASN A 112 -15.68 13.60 -25.02
N ARG A 113 -14.66 14.43 -24.84
CA ARG A 113 -14.03 14.80 -23.54
C ARG A 113 -15.00 15.29 -22.44
N ARG A 114 -16.28 15.50 -22.74
CA ARG A 114 -17.30 15.96 -21.79
C ARG A 114 -17.97 14.81 -21.00
N ARG A 115 -17.84 13.56 -21.42
CA ARG A 115 -18.48 12.43 -20.74
C ARG A 115 -17.52 11.80 -19.71
N ARG A 116 -17.88 11.93 -18.44
CA ARG A 116 -17.17 11.32 -17.30
C ARG A 116 -17.48 9.83 -17.17
N GLY A 117 -17.24 9.04 -18.22
CA GLY A 117 -17.56 7.63 -18.27
C GLY A 117 -19.03 7.33 -18.67
N GLU A 118 -19.29 6.09 -19.01
CA GLU A 118 -20.62 5.57 -19.35
C GLU A 118 -21.17 4.72 -18.23
N ILE A 119 -22.50 4.69 -18.07
CA ILE A 119 -23.14 3.76 -17.17
C ILE A 119 -23.05 2.37 -17.80
N THR A 120 -22.33 1.49 -17.15
CA THR A 120 -22.13 0.11 -17.59
C THR A 120 -22.60 -0.87 -16.52
N THR A 121 -23.05 -2.02 -16.96
CA THR A 121 -23.36 -3.14 -16.05
C THR A 121 -22.10 -3.95 -15.82
N VAL A 122 -21.81 -4.24 -14.56
CA VAL A 122 -20.63 -4.99 -14.13
C VAL A 122 -21.10 -6.19 -13.32
N PRO A 123 -20.66 -7.42 -13.68
CA PRO A 123 -21.00 -8.65 -12.96
C PRO A 123 -20.18 -8.75 -11.67
N ILE A 124 -20.55 -7.96 -10.66
CA ILE A 124 -19.78 -7.77 -9.45
C ILE A 124 -19.59 -9.07 -8.67
N ALA A 125 -20.62 -9.90 -8.59
CA ALA A 125 -20.56 -11.18 -7.87
C ALA A 125 -19.54 -12.12 -8.51
N ALA A 126 -19.56 -12.27 -9.84
CA ALA A 126 -18.58 -13.09 -10.57
C ALA A 126 -17.14 -12.52 -10.44
N MET A 127 -17.00 -11.20 -10.44
CA MET A 127 -15.69 -10.58 -10.24
C MET A 127 -15.14 -10.78 -8.83
N ILE A 128 -16.01 -10.81 -7.83
CA ILE A 128 -15.63 -11.12 -6.43
C ILE A 128 -15.21 -12.58 -6.32
N GLU A 129 -16.01 -13.50 -6.89
CA GLU A 129 -15.67 -14.93 -6.93
C GLU A 129 -14.29 -15.15 -7.55
N ASP A 130 -14.02 -14.57 -8.72
CA ASP A 130 -12.72 -14.65 -9.39
C ASP A 130 -11.59 -14.06 -8.53
N ALA A 131 -11.86 -12.96 -7.82
CA ALA A 131 -10.88 -12.34 -6.95
C ALA A 131 -10.57 -13.22 -5.73
N LEU A 132 -11.57 -13.87 -5.13
CA LEU A 132 -11.38 -14.79 -4.02
C LEU A 132 -10.57 -16.02 -4.44
N ILE A 133 -10.88 -16.61 -5.60
CA ILE A 133 -10.11 -17.74 -6.16
C ILE A 133 -8.65 -17.33 -6.36
N ASN A 134 -8.40 -16.17 -6.98
CA ASN A 134 -7.04 -15.69 -7.25
C ASN A 134 -6.25 -15.39 -5.97
N LEU A 135 -6.94 -15.01 -4.89
CA LEU A 135 -6.35 -14.73 -3.59
C LEU A 135 -6.31 -15.96 -2.67
N ASP A 136 -6.86 -17.10 -3.11
CA ASP A 136 -6.99 -18.30 -2.28
C ASP A 136 -7.68 -17.98 -0.94
N LEU A 137 -8.82 -17.29 -1.03
CA LEU A 137 -9.65 -16.91 0.10
C LEU A 137 -11.01 -17.59 0.00
N GLU A 138 -11.45 -18.22 1.07
CA GLU A 138 -12.75 -18.88 1.13
C GLU A 138 -13.93 -17.89 1.15
N ARG A 139 -13.73 -16.72 1.73
CA ARG A 139 -14.75 -15.68 1.90
C ARG A 139 -14.19 -14.27 1.91
N LEU A 140 -15.04 -13.31 1.58
CA LEU A 140 -14.71 -11.90 1.72
C LEU A 140 -14.37 -11.54 3.18
N PRO A 141 -13.30 -10.74 3.40
CA PRO A 141 -13.09 -10.11 4.70
C PRO A 141 -14.30 -9.26 5.10
N ASN A 142 -14.53 -9.16 6.40
CA ASN A 142 -15.59 -8.30 6.92
C ASN A 142 -15.32 -6.82 6.54
N ASN A 143 -16.40 -6.09 6.26
CA ASN A 143 -16.34 -4.64 6.04
C ASN A 143 -15.45 -4.14 4.89
N VAL A 144 -15.36 -4.85 3.77
CA VAL A 144 -14.69 -4.32 2.57
C VAL A 144 -15.45 -3.10 2.07
N LYS A 145 -14.91 -1.90 2.34
CA LYS A 145 -15.53 -0.62 1.98
C LYS A 145 -15.06 -0.15 0.62
N CYS A 146 -16.03 0.17 -0.23
CA CYS A 146 -15.80 0.62 -1.60
C CYS A 146 -15.97 2.13 -1.76
N MET A 147 -15.60 2.66 -2.92
CA MET A 147 -15.90 4.03 -3.31
C MET A 147 -17.32 4.13 -3.84
N LYS A 148 -17.98 5.26 -3.57
CA LYS A 148 -19.26 5.57 -4.22
C LYS A 148 -19.05 5.89 -5.69
N LYS A 149 -18.06 6.76 -5.99
CA LYS A 149 -17.66 7.17 -7.34
C LYS A 149 -16.17 7.40 -7.38
N ILE A 150 -15.56 7.18 -8.54
CA ILE A 150 -14.17 7.53 -8.80
C ILE A 150 -14.12 8.92 -9.47
N ALA A 151 -13.23 9.78 -8.99
CA ALA A 151 -13.07 11.14 -9.50
C ALA A 151 -11.93 11.27 -10.54
N SER A 152 -11.55 10.18 -11.21
CA SER A 152 -10.53 10.23 -12.27
C SER A 152 -11.13 10.62 -13.61
N LYS A 153 -10.35 11.25 -14.50
CA LYS A 153 -10.79 11.60 -15.87
C LYS A 153 -11.32 10.38 -16.63
N ASN A 154 -10.69 9.24 -16.41
CA ASN A 154 -10.95 8.02 -17.16
C ASN A 154 -11.81 7.02 -16.36
N GLN A 155 -12.11 7.30 -15.12
CA GLN A 155 -12.91 6.46 -14.23
C GLN A 155 -12.54 4.96 -14.31
N THR A 156 -11.25 4.68 -14.30
CA THR A 156 -10.72 3.32 -14.32
C THR A 156 -10.58 2.82 -12.89
N PRO A 157 -11.30 1.78 -12.51
CA PRO A 157 -11.19 1.20 -11.18
C PRO A 157 -9.89 0.39 -11.02
N GLU A 158 -9.50 0.15 -9.78
CA GLU A 158 -8.47 -0.84 -9.49
C GLU A 158 -9.04 -2.27 -9.47
N ALA A 159 -8.16 -3.27 -9.48
CA ALA A 159 -8.54 -4.67 -9.30
C ALA A 159 -9.11 -4.89 -7.88
N LEU A 160 -10.18 -5.71 -7.78
CA LEU A 160 -10.84 -5.99 -6.51
C LEU A 160 -9.93 -6.70 -5.52
N GLU A 161 -9.01 -7.53 -6.02
CA GLU A 161 -8.02 -8.26 -5.24
C GLU A 161 -7.22 -7.33 -4.31
N LYS A 162 -6.81 -6.16 -4.80
CA LYS A 162 -6.07 -5.18 -4.00
C LYS A 162 -6.89 -4.63 -2.84
N GLY A 163 -8.15 -4.33 -3.10
CA GLY A 163 -9.06 -3.82 -2.08
C GLY A 163 -9.45 -4.87 -1.05
N ILE A 164 -9.63 -6.11 -1.47
CA ILE A 164 -9.93 -7.25 -0.59
C ILE A 164 -8.74 -7.52 0.34
N LEU A 165 -7.51 -7.53 -0.18
CA LEU A 165 -6.30 -7.67 0.64
C LEU A 165 -6.12 -6.50 1.62
N ARG A 166 -6.37 -5.26 1.19
CA ARG A 166 -6.33 -4.13 2.13
C ARG A 166 -7.34 -4.27 3.26
N ALA A 167 -8.55 -4.74 2.96
CA ALA A 167 -9.55 -4.98 3.99
C ALA A 167 -9.15 -6.11 4.95
N LYS A 168 -8.50 -7.16 4.45
CA LYS A 168 -7.96 -8.26 5.26
C LYS A 168 -6.98 -7.75 6.32
N TYR A 169 -6.12 -6.79 5.96
CA TYR A 169 -5.11 -6.22 6.84
C TYR A 169 -5.53 -4.90 7.50
N ASP A 170 -6.78 -4.47 7.32
CA ASP A 170 -7.30 -3.19 7.82
C ASP A 170 -6.43 -2.00 7.41
N ILE A 171 -6.17 -1.88 6.12
CA ILE A 171 -5.37 -0.81 5.52
C ILE A 171 -6.25 0.04 4.61
N PRO A 172 -6.67 1.23 5.05
CA PRO A 172 -7.47 2.14 4.22
C PRO A 172 -6.63 2.78 3.10
N VAL A 173 -7.30 3.11 2.00
CA VAL A 173 -6.68 3.71 0.83
C VAL A 173 -7.24 5.10 0.55
N PHE A 174 -6.40 6.01 0.02
CA PHE A 174 -6.82 7.30 -0.52
C PHE A 174 -7.23 7.21 -1.99
N ARG A 175 -7.91 8.25 -2.50
CA ARG A 175 -8.37 8.32 -3.89
C ARG A 175 -7.26 8.22 -4.93
N ASP A 176 -6.05 8.57 -4.57
CA ASP A 176 -4.85 8.47 -5.40
C ASP A 176 -4.20 7.09 -5.37
N GLY A 177 -4.77 6.14 -4.62
CA GLY A 177 -4.23 4.78 -4.47
C GLY A 177 -3.16 4.65 -3.39
N THR A 178 -2.84 5.72 -2.67
CA THR A 178 -1.83 5.69 -1.61
C THR A 178 -2.42 5.23 -0.28
N VAL A 179 -1.64 4.48 0.46
CA VAL A 179 -1.84 4.21 1.88
C VAL A 179 -0.99 5.21 2.65
N ARG A 180 -1.58 5.91 3.60
CA ARG A 180 -0.91 7.00 4.31
C ARG A 180 -0.88 6.74 5.81
N PHE A 181 0.30 6.87 6.36
CA PHE A 181 0.53 6.90 7.78
C PHE A 181 1.28 8.20 8.08
N ASP A 182 0.71 9.06 8.89
CA ASP A 182 1.42 10.23 9.41
C ASP A 182 2.29 9.74 10.56
N MET A 183 3.59 9.80 10.39
CA MET A 183 4.57 9.27 11.30
C MET A 183 5.50 10.38 11.77
N SER A 184 5.88 10.32 13.03
CA SER A 184 7.04 11.04 13.53
C SER A 184 8.22 10.08 13.59
N ASP A 185 9.36 10.54 13.11
CA ASP A 185 10.63 10.02 13.55
C ASP A 185 10.86 10.45 15.01
N VAL A 186 11.70 9.70 15.67
CA VAL A 186 12.25 10.12 16.97
C VAL A 186 13.47 10.97 16.67
N PRO A 187 13.44 12.29 16.92
CA PRO A 187 14.53 13.20 16.54
C PRO A 187 15.70 13.06 17.52
N VAL A 188 16.46 12.00 17.37
CA VAL A 188 17.66 11.76 18.17
C VAL A 188 18.89 11.73 17.28
N THR A 189 20.00 12.20 17.81
CA THR A 189 21.31 12.08 17.21
C THR A 189 22.08 10.89 17.80
N HIS A 190 21.78 10.53 19.03
CA HIS A 190 22.40 9.44 19.77
C HIS A 190 21.33 8.59 20.46
N PHE A 191 21.58 7.31 20.59
CA PHE A 191 20.65 6.34 21.22
C PHE A 191 21.41 5.16 21.82
N LYS A 192 20.74 4.42 22.68
CA LYS A 192 21.23 3.14 23.18
C LYS A 192 20.41 1.98 22.60
N PRO A 193 21.02 0.82 22.29
CA PRO A 193 20.31 -0.35 21.78
C PRO A 193 19.05 -0.69 22.59
N LYS A 194 19.14 -0.65 23.94
CA LYS A 194 18.01 -0.94 24.81
C LYS A 194 16.84 0.04 24.69
N GLU A 195 17.08 1.29 24.29
CA GLU A 195 16.05 2.32 24.15
C GLU A 195 15.20 2.13 22.90
N ILE A 196 15.72 1.40 21.93
CA ILE A 196 15.07 1.11 20.65
C ILE A 196 14.63 -0.36 20.52
N GLU A 197 14.68 -1.11 21.61
CA GLU A 197 14.28 -2.52 21.68
C GLU A 197 15.02 -3.44 20.69
N VAL A 198 16.26 -3.11 20.34
CA VAL A 198 17.10 -3.87 19.41
C VAL A 198 18.43 -4.21 20.08
N SER A 199 18.83 -5.49 20.05
CA SER A 199 20.08 -5.91 20.66
C SER A 199 21.30 -5.31 19.93
N TRP A 200 22.35 -5.03 20.67
CA TRP A 200 23.61 -4.55 20.12
C TRP A 200 24.18 -5.46 19.02
N LYS A 201 24.00 -6.80 19.17
CA LYS A 201 24.45 -7.77 18.14
C LYS A 201 23.76 -7.54 16.80
N ARG A 202 22.47 -7.22 16.80
CA ARG A 202 21.74 -6.92 15.56
C ARG A 202 22.21 -5.59 14.96
N LEU A 203 22.48 -4.60 15.78
CA LEU A 203 23.01 -3.32 15.32
C LEU A 203 24.42 -3.45 14.74
N VAL A 204 25.27 -4.31 15.29
CA VAL A 204 26.57 -4.66 14.68
C VAL A 204 26.40 -5.21 13.27
N ASN A 205 25.42 -6.11 13.06
CA ASN A 205 25.09 -6.62 11.72
C ASN A 205 24.56 -5.53 10.76
N LEU A 206 24.01 -4.44 11.29
CA LEU A 206 23.57 -3.28 10.51
C LEU A 206 24.69 -2.25 10.27
N GLY A 207 25.88 -2.46 10.83
CA GLY A 207 27.07 -1.63 10.63
C GLY A 207 27.45 -0.75 11.82
N TYR A 208 26.71 -0.78 12.93
CA TYR A 208 27.06 -0.05 14.15
C TYR A 208 28.09 -0.84 14.95
N THR A 209 29.35 -0.70 14.61
CA THR A 209 30.44 -1.51 15.21
C THR A 209 31.09 -0.87 16.43
N HIS A 210 30.96 0.44 16.60
CA HIS A 210 31.57 1.22 17.65
C HIS A 210 30.55 2.17 18.30
N ASP A 211 30.79 2.48 19.56
CA ASP A 211 30.05 3.53 20.27
C ASP A 211 30.52 4.95 19.83
N TYR A 212 29.85 5.98 20.32
CA TYR A 212 30.19 7.38 19.97
C TYR A 212 31.58 7.82 20.46
N LEU A 213 32.20 7.09 21.38
CA LEU A 213 33.55 7.32 21.86
C LEU A 213 34.62 6.53 21.07
N GLY A 214 34.19 5.67 20.14
CA GLY A 214 35.08 4.83 19.33
C GLY A 214 35.44 3.47 19.97
N ASN A 215 34.78 3.08 21.07
CA ASN A 215 34.96 1.75 21.65
C ASN A 215 34.10 0.73 20.89
N GLU A 216 34.55 -0.52 20.84
CA GLU A 216 33.80 -1.61 20.22
C GLU A 216 32.43 -1.78 20.90
N LEU A 217 31.39 -2.00 20.10
CA LEU A 217 30.03 -2.20 20.60
C LEU A 217 29.84 -3.62 21.13
N LEU A 218 29.68 -3.75 22.44
CA LEU A 218 29.60 -5.01 23.17
C LEU A 218 28.41 -5.08 24.14
N SER A 219 27.66 -3.98 24.31
CA SER A 219 26.60 -3.87 25.29
C SER A 219 25.41 -3.04 24.79
N ASP A 220 24.21 -3.39 25.26
CA ASP A 220 23.00 -2.62 24.97
C ASP A 220 22.93 -1.25 25.68
N ASP A 221 23.85 -0.97 26.59
CA ASP A 221 23.95 0.29 27.33
C ASP A 221 24.89 1.33 26.71
N GLN A 222 25.67 0.93 25.69
CA GLN A 222 26.55 1.86 25.01
C GLN A 222 25.79 2.84 24.12
N MET A 223 26.25 4.09 24.10
CA MET A 223 25.66 5.16 23.30
C MET A 223 26.17 5.09 21.87
N LEU A 224 25.28 5.11 20.90
CA LEU A 224 25.58 5.10 19.47
C LEU A 224 25.18 6.42 18.83
N GLU A 225 25.91 6.84 17.80
CA GLU A 225 25.53 7.94 16.94
C GLU A 225 24.65 7.42 15.80
N LEU A 226 23.53 8.08 15.53
CA LEU A 226 22.59 7.71 14.47
C LEU A 226 23.20 8.00 13.10
N TYR A 227 23.25 6.98 12.24
CA TYR A 227 23.77 7.16 10.88
C TYR A 227 22.78 7.94 10.00
N PRO A 228 23.28 8.71 9.02
CA PRO A 228 22.45 9.40 8.05
C PRO A 228 21.51 8.43 7.33
N GLN A 229 20.24 8.83 7.17
CA GLN A 229 19.19 8.02 6.54
C GLN A 229 18.71 6.79 7.35
N ASP A 230 19.31 6.51 8.49
CA ASP A 230 18.73 5.58 9.47
C ASP A 230 17.75 6.34 10.34
N PHE A 231 16.70 5.67 10.79
CA PHE A 231 15.75 6.31 11.68
C PHE A 231 15.09 5.33 12.64
N ILE A 232 14.70 5.89 13.76
CA ILE A 232 13.98 5.22 14.84
C ILE A 232 12.52 5.61 14.68
N VAL A 233 11.65 4.62 14.70
CA VAL A 233 10.22 4.78 14.45
C VAL A 233 9.46 4.78 15.77
N ALA A 234 8.39 5.56 15.86
CA ALA A 234 7.48 5.52 16.98
C ALA A 234 6.83 4.12 17.11
N LYS A 235 6.87 3.53 18.30
CA LYS A 235 6.39 2.17 18.56
C LYS A 235 4.93 1.95 18.22
N ASN A 236 4.08 2.98 18.39
CA ASN A 236 2.66 2.92 18.04
C ASN A 236 2.39 2.73 16.53
N ALA A 237 3.41 2.93 15.67
CA ALA A 237 3.33 2.66 14.25
C ALA A 237 3.66 1.21 13.87
N SER A 238 4.28 0.45 14.76
CA SER A 238 4.86 -0.86 14.46
C SER A 238 3.86 -1.85 13.89
N ASP A 239 2.71 -2.02 14.51
CA ASP A 239 1.66 -2.94 14.05
C ASP A 239 1.13 -2.57 12.67
N TYR A 240 1.00 -1.27 12.39
CA TYR A 240 0.56 -0.80 11.09
C TYR A 240 1.59 -1.10 10.00
N PHE A 241 2.88 -0.96 10.30
CA PHE A 241 3.95 -1.30 9.38
C PHE A 241 4.04 -2.80 9.12
N VAL A 242 3.89 -3.64 10.16
CA VAL A 242 3.84 -5.10 10.01
C VAL A 242 2.68 -5.50 9.11
N ARG A 243 1.46 -5.02 9.38
CA ARG A 243 0.29 -5.29 8.53
C ARG A 243 0.48 -4.81 7.09
N THR A 244 1.11 -3.65 6.91
CA THR A 244 1.40 -3.12 5.57
C THR A 244 2.43 -3.99 4.84
N ALA A 245 3.45 -4.48 5.53
CA ALA A 245 4.44 -5.40 4.97
C ALA A 245 3.80 -6.72 4.55
N GLN A 246 2.97 -7.31 5.41
CA GLN A 246 2.23 -8.54 5.12
C GLN A 246 1.26 -8.36 3.95
N PHE A 247 0.57 -7.22 3.88
CA PHE A 247 -0.26 -6.87 2.73
C PHE A 247 0.56 -6.81 1.43
N ILE A 248 1.74 -6.18 1.45
CA ILE A 248 2.62 -6.09 0.28
C ILE A 248 3.08 -7.49 -0.14
N ASP A 249 3.47 -8.33 0.79
CA ASP A 249 3.92 -9.69 0.50
C ASP A 249 2.80 -10.55 -0.11
N GLU A 250 1.59 -10.50 0.42
CA GLU A 250 0.45 -11.19 -0.20
C GLU A 250 0.08 -10.59 -1.56
N LEU A 251 0.16 -9.27 -1.71
CA LEU A 251 -0.07 -8.62 -3.00
C LEU A 251 0.96 -9.07 -4.04
N LEU A 252 2.23 -9.18 -3.65
CA LEU A 252 3.30 -9.67 -4.52
C LEU A 252 3.05 -11.11 -4.93
N THR A 253 2.81 -11.98 -3.98
CA THR A 253 2.71 -13.43 -4.22
C THR A 253 1.40 -13.80 -4.94
N ARG A 254 0.25 -13.35 -4.43
CA ARG A 254 -1.05 -13.80 -4.93
C ARG A 254 -1.56 -13.01 -6.14
N TYR A 255 -1.28 -11.72 -6.20
CA TYR A 255 -1.78 -10.91 -7.32
C TYR A 255 -0.76 -10.75 -8.45
N TYR A 256 0.51 -10.54 -8.12
CA TYR A 256 1.57 -10.34 -9.12
C TYR A 256 2.34 -11.62 -9.49
N GLY A 257 2.20 -12.70 -8.72
CA GLY A 257 2.95 -13.95 -8.93
C GLY A 257 4.47 -13.77 -8.74
N LEU A 258 4.86 -12.88 -7.83
CA LEU A 258 6.25 -12.57 -7.49
C LEU A 258 6.59 -13.15 -6.12
N GLU A 259 7.85 -13.19 -5.77
CA GLU A 259 8.31 -13.60 -4.43
C GLU A 259 7.95 -12.52 -3.38
N ALA A 260 7.69 -12.97 -2.16
CA ALA A 260 7.52 -12.09 -1.01
C ALA A 260 8.82 -11.32 -0.74
N TYR A 261 8.69 -10.08 -0.29
CA TYR A 261 9.83 -9.19 -0.07
C TYR A 261 10.21 -9.03 1.40
N TYR A 262 9.22 -8.79 2.25
CA TYR A 262 9.46 -8.48 3.67
C TYR A 262 9.61 -9.72 4.54
N ASN A 263 8.71 -10.69 4.39
CA ASN A 263 8.65 -11.92 5.19
C ASN A 263 8.65 -11.66 6.70
N VAL A 264 7.81 -10.71 7.15
CA VAL A 264 7.78 -10.23 8.53
C VAL A 264 6.54 -10.73 9.26
N SER A 265 6.72 -11.07 10.54
CA SER A 265 5.66 -11.45 11.47
C SER A 265 5.57 -10.53 12.68
N ALA A 266 6.68 -9.91 13.07
CA ALA A 266 6.80 -9.03 14.23
C ALA A 266 7.51 -7.71 13.88
N PRO A 267 7.34 -6.64 14.67
CA PRO A 267 7.99 -5.36 14.43
C PRO A 267 9.52 -5.45 14.27
N ASN A 268 10.16 -6.29 15.06
CA ASN A 268 11.62 -6.44 15.00
C ASN A 268 12.11 -7.08 13.70
N ASP A 269 11.26 -7.79 12.96
CA ASP A 269 11.63 -8.32 11.65
C ASP A 269 11.85 -7.20 10.64
N LEU A 270 11.17 -6.05 10.82
CA LEU A 270 11.34 -4.87 9.98
C LEU A 270 12.66 -4.11 10.21
N VAL A 271 13.35 -4.39 11.31
CA VAL A 271 14.65 -3.75 11.59
C VAL A 271 15.68 -4.17 10.54
N GLY A 272 16.26 -3.16 9.87
CA GLY A 272 17.16 -3.34 8.73
C GLY A 272 16.48 -3.17 7.36
N HIS A 273 15.15 -3.20 7.28
CA HIS A 273 14.44 -2.95 6.03
C HIS A 273 14.42 -1.47 5.64
N LEU A 274 14.44 -1.24 4.32
CA LEU A 274 14.31 0.10 3.76
C LEU A 274 12.83 0.44 3.55
N ILE A 275 12.47 1.64 3.95
CA ILE A 275 11.17 2.23 3.65
C ILE A 275 11.38 3.55 2.90
N CYS A 276 10.32 4.04 2.25
CA CYS A 276 10.33 5.34 1.60
C CYS A 276 9.70 6.37 2.54
N ALA A 277 10.52 7.21 3.16
CA ALA A 277 10.08 8.31 4.01
C ALA A 277 9.89 9.58 3.18
N LEU A 278 8.72 10.20 3.27
CA LEU A 278 8.40 11.46 2.61
C LEU A 278 8.37 12.57 3.65
N ALA A 279 9.34 13.47 3.60
CA ALA A 279 9.40 14.63 4.48
C ALA A 279 8.22 15.58 4.24
N PRO A 280 7.76 16.33 5.26
CA PRO A 280 6.76 17.37 5.09
C PRO A 280 7.21 18.39 4.04
N HIS A 281 6.26 18.87 3.24
CA HIS A 281 6.50 19.92 2.23
C HIS A 281 7.50 19.56 1.11
N THR A 282 7.91 18.31 1.00
CA THR A 282 8.73 17.85 -0.13
C THR A 282 7.91 16.99 -1.10
N SER A 283 8.31 16.96 -2.35
CA SER A 283 7.72 16.11 -3.39
C SER A 283 8.50 14.81 -3.61
N GLY A 284 9.62 14.65 -2.94
CA GLY A 284 10.48 13.46 -3.04
C GLY A 284 10.51 12.67 -1.74
N GLY A 285 10.61 11.34 -1.85
CA GLY A 285 10.84 10.45 -0.73
C GLY A 285 12.32 10.06 -0.63
N VAL A 286 12.79 9.85 0.58
CA VAL A 286 14.12 9.32 0.88
C VAL A 286 13.98 7.87 1.31
N LEU A 287 14.84 7.01 0.81
CA LEU A 287 14.95 5.65 1.32
C LEU A 287 15.68 5.70 2.66
N SER A 288 14.98 5.27 3.70
CA SER A 288 15.49 5.26 5.06
C SER A 288 15.41 3.86 5.63
N ARG A 289 16.37 3.50 6.45
CA ARG A 289 16.46 2.18 7.08
C ARG A 289 15.90 2.24 8.50
N ILE A 290 14.97 1.35 8.81
CA ILE A 290 14.47 1.20 10.17
C ILE A 290 15.54 0.50 11.00
N ILE A 291 15.96 1.11 12.12
CA ILE A 291 16.91 0.50 13.05
C ILE A 291 16.30 0.13 14.39
N GLY A 292 15.10 0.59 14.68
CA GLY A 292 14.42 0.24 15.92
C GLY A 292 13.15 1.03 16.15
N TRP A 293 12.56 0.78 17.31
CA TRP A 293 11.27 1.30 17.74
C TRP A 293 11.43 1.98 19.09
N ALA A 294 10.91 3.20 19.24
CA ALA A 294 10.95 3.90 20.50
C ALA A 294 9.56 4.34 20.93
N ASP A 295 9.32 4.33 22.22
CA ASP A 295 8.08 4.82 22.80
C ASP A 295 8.11 6.35 22.84
N CYS A 296 7.25 6.96 22.01
CA CYS A 296 7.09 8.42 21.94
C CYS A 296 5.92 8.94 22.79
N SER A 297 5.31 8.09 23.60
CA SER A 297 4.05 8.42 24.30
C SER A 297 4.20 9.31 25.51
N GLY A 298 5.30 9.96 25.70
CA GLY A 298 5.41 10.87 26.83
C GLY A 298 6.75 11.55 27.01
N GLY A 299 6.95 12.66 26.37
CA GLY A 299 7.85 13.71 26.88
C GLY A 299 9.32 13.39 27.14
N CYS A 300 9.70 12.14 27.15
CA CYS A 300 11.01 11.73 27.64
C CYS A 300 12.12 11.74 26.57
N LEU A 301 11.76 11.73 25.29
CA LEU A 301 12.70 11.89 24.18
C LEU A 301 12.77 13.33 23.66
N LEU A 302 12.04 14.21 24.27
CA LEU A 302 11.93 15.62 23.91
C LEU A 302 13.13 16.49 24.32
N TYR A 303 14.11 15.93 24.99
CA TYR A 303 15.30 16.72 25.39
C TYR A 303 16.13 17.27 24.23
N THR A 304 15.87 16.82 23.02
CA THR A 304 16.59 17.31 21.83
C THR A 304 15.74 18.14 20.87
N SER A 305 14.41 18.14 21.02
CA SER A 305 13.52 18.89 20.11
C SER A 305 13.27 20.34 20.54
N ASP A 306 13.41 20.66 21.80
CA ASP A 306 13.24 22.03 22.32
C ASP A 306 14.34 23.01 21.88
N ALA A 307 15.49 22.47 21.48
CA ALA A 307 16.60 23.34 21.03
C ALA A 307 16.40 23.90 19.60
N ALA A 308 15.45 23.38 18.85
CA ALA A 308 15.19 23.83 17.48
C ALA A 308 14.04 24.86 17.38
N ASP A 309 13.18 24.96 18.38
CA ASP A 309 12.05 25.91 18.41
C ASP A 309 12.37 27.22 19.15
N ASP A 310 13.44 27.28 19.93
CA ASP A 310 13.78 28.45 20.77
C ASP A 310 14.80 29.40 20.17
N GLY A 311 15.13 29.28 18.93
CA GLY A 311 16.20 30.08 18.42
C GLY A 311 16.15 30.53 16.98
N LEU A 312 15.08 31.20 16.53
CA LEU A 312 15.21 32.19 15.42
C LEU A 312 13.91 32.94 15.21
#